data_0bbfee5521d27bf1288d3c8ddda89f0e
#
_entry.id   0bbfee5521d27bf1288d3c8ddda89f0e
#
_cell.length_a   1.000
_cell.length_b   1.000
_cell.length_c   1.000
_cell.angle_alpha   90.00
_cell.angle_beta   90.00
_cell.angle_gamma   90.00
#
_symmetry.space_group_name_H-M   'P 1'
#
loop_
_entity.id
_entity.type
_entity.pdbx_description
1 polymer ?
#
loop_
_entity_poly.entity_id
_entity_poly.type
_entity_poly.pdbx_seq_one_letter_code
_entity_poly.pdbx_strand_id
1 'polypeptide(L)'
;MNWLFQKEQENFPVRLRFLFEPAEEIGEGAKRMLQAGALENPKADAFLMFHYAADMTLGMAVHQGQASSMINSMQIHVHGKSSHWCEADKGIDAIYAASQVVNAIHNLSENFGKQHPNAGKYIIGTGTIHGGEYTNIIADHVVLNGNS
;
A
#
# COMPACT_ATOMS: atom_id res chain seq x y z
N MET A 1 4.86 -2.45 -28.70
CA MET A 1 4.98 -1.03 -28.27
C MET A 1 6.02 -0.22 -29.05
N ASN A 2 6.83 -0.83 -29.91
CA ASN A 2 7.87 -0.13 -30.70
C ASN A 2 7.41 0.48 -32.04
N TRP A 3 6.17 0.25 -32.48
CA TRP A 3 5.81 0.56 -33.86
C TRP A 3 5.70 2.06 -34.19
N LEU A 4 5.17 2.86 -33.30
CA LEU A 4 5.07 4.32 -33.48
C LEU A 4 6.45 5.00 -33.45
N PHE A 5 7.31 4.58 -32.53
CA PHE A 5 8.65 5.14 -32.39
C PHE A 5 9.60 4.78 -33.54
N GLN A 6 9.39 3.62 -34.18
CA GLN A 6 10.20 3.24 -35.36
C GLN A 6 9.90 4.09 -36.58
N LYS A 7 8.66 4.62 -36.71
CA LYS A 7 8.27 5.47 -37.84
C LYS A 7 8.70 6.94 -37.72
N GLU A 8 8.83 7.44 -36.50
CA GLU A 8 9.08 8.85 -36.18
C GLU A 8 10.50 9.10 -35.65
N GLN A 9 11.37 8.09 -35.69
CA GLN A 9 12.70 8.13 -35.06
C GLN A 9 13.60 9.25 -35.58
N GLU A 10 13.45 9.64 -36.84
CA GLU A 10 14.23 10.73 -37.47
C GLU A 10 13.81 12.14 -36.98
N ASN A 11 12.61 12.29 -36.42
CA ASN A 11 12.05 13.58 -35.97
C ASN A 11 11.92 13.72 -34.46
N PHE A 12 12.42 12.76 -33.69
CA PHE A 12 12.31 12.79 -32.22
C PHE A 12 13.59 13.35 -31.60
N PRO A 13 13.60 14.62 -31.18
CA PRO A 13 14.83 15.31 -30.71
C PRO A 13 15.25 14.88 -29.30
N VAL A 14 14.67 13.82 -28.76
CA VAL A 14 14.92 13.35 -27.39
C VAL A 14 15.31 11.88 -27.37
N ARG A 15 16.13 11.50 -26.40
CA ARG A 15 16.46 10.12 -26.10
C ARG A 15 15.41 9.56 -25.14
N LEU A 16 14.77 8.45 -25.51
CA LEU A 16 13.82 7.75 -24.65
C LEU A 16 14.50 6.55 -23.99
N ARG A 17 14.25 6.39 -22.69
CA ARG A 17 14.61 5.21 -21.90
C ARG A 17 13.33 4.59 -21.36
N PHE A 18 13.07 3.34 -21.71
CA PHE A 18 11.96 2.58 -21.19
C PHE A 18 12.42 1.80 -19.96
N LEU A 19 11.70 1.98 -18.86
CA LEU A 19 11.93 1.28 -17.61
C LEU A 19 10.72 0.39 -17.35
N PHE A 20 10.96 -0.90 -17.11
CA PHE A 20 9.94 -1.86 -16.75
C PHE A 20 10.15 -2.24 -15.29
N GLU A 21 9.29 -1.74 -14.43
CA GLU A 21 9.40 -1.94 -12.99
C GLU A 21 8.92 -3.35 -12.60
N PRO A 22 9.78 -4.21 -12.01
CA PRO A 22 9.35 -5.45 -11.42
C PRO A 22 8.83 -5.21 -10.00
N ALA A 23 7.94 -6.06 -9.49
CA ALA A 23 7.50 -6.03 -8.10
C ALA A 23 6.94 -4.66 -7.65
N GLU A 24 6.20 -3.97 -8.53
CA GLU A 24 5.58 -2.67 -8.27
C GLU A 24 4.57 -2.80 -7.12
N GLU A 25 3.72 -3.83 -7.12
CA GLU A 25 2.65 -4.09 -6.15
C GLU A 25 3.13 -4.25 -4.70
N ILE A 26 4.40 -4.54 -4.49
CA ILE A 26 5.02 -4.62 -3.17
C ILE A 26 6.01 -3.48 -2.89
N GLY A 27 6.09 -2.48 -3.79
CA GLY A 27 6.91 -1.27 -3.63
C GLY A 27 8.43 -1.47 -3.64
N GLU A 28 8.93 -2.61 -4.13
CA GLU A 28 10.35 -2.96 -4.06
C GLU A 28 11.12 -2.64 -5.36
N GLY A 29 10.43 -2.62 -6.50
CA GLY A 29 11.07 -2.53 -7.81
C GLY A 29 11.73 -1.20 -8.08
N ALA A 30 11.01 -0.09 -7.91
CA ALA A 30 11.52 1.26 -8.16
C ALA A 30 12.77 1.56 -7.36
N LYS A 31 12.79 1.22 -6.07
CA LYS A 31 13.94 1.42 -5.18
C LYS A 31 15.19 0.71 -5.70
N ARG A 32 15.07 -0.57 -6.09
CA ARG A 32 16.18 -1.35 -6.63
C ARG A 32 16.66 -0.82 -7.97
N MET A 33 15.76 -0.38 -8.85
CA MET A 33 16.10 0.22 -10.12
C MET A 33 16.87 1.54 -9.94
N LEU A 34 16.43 2.40 -9.02
CA LEU A 34 17.13 3.65 -8.68
C LEU A 34 18.52 3.38 -8.11
N GLN A 35 18.66 2.41 -7.20
CA GLN A 35 19.95 2.00 -6.66
C GLN A 35 20.89 1.44 -7.74
N ALA A 36 20.35 0.81 -8.78
CA ALA A 36 21.09 0.33 -9.93
C ALA A 36 21.42 1.44 -10.98
N GLY A 37 21.05 2.69 -10.71
CA GLY A 37 21.34 3.83 -11.59
C GLY A 37 20.40 3.92 -12.80
N ALA A 38 19.16 3.47 -12.68
CA ALA A 38 18.22 3.46 -13.81
C ALA A 38 17.95 4.84 -14.43
N LEU A 39 18.12 5.93 -13.69
CA LEU A 39 17.96 7.30 -14.15
C LEU A 39 19.28 8.02 -14.45
N GLU A 40 20.40 7.31 -14.35
CA GLU A 40 21.73 7.82 -14.60
C GLU A 40 22.30 7.33 -15.96
N ASN A 41 23.34 8.01 -16.44
CA ASN A 41 24.16 7.64 -17.62
C ASN A 41 23.37 7.33 -18.92
N PRO A 42 22.73 8.34 -19.56
CA PRO A 42 22.67 9.74 -19.16
C PRO A 42 21.64 9.99 -18.09
N LYS A 43 21.80 11.05 -17.31
CA LYS A 43 20.81 11.51 -16.34
C LYS A 43 19.51 11.84 -17.07
N ALA A 44 18.37 11.42 -16.49
CA ALA A 44 17.06 11.73 -17.04
C ALA A 44 16.70 13.20 -16.75
N ASP A 45 16.21 13.91 -17.78
CA ASP A 45 15.74 15.29 -17.66
C ASP A 45 14.25 15.36 -17.30
N ALA A 46 13.47 14.33 -17.71
CA ALA A 46 12.05 14.19 -17.41
C ALA A 46 11.68 12.73 -17.24
N PHE A 47 10.60 12.49 -16.52
CA PHE A 47 10.07 11.16 -16.24
C PHE A 47 8.56 11.13 -16.50
N LEU A 48 8.11 10.10 -17.20
CA LEU A 48 6.69 9.81 -17.43
C LEU A 48 6.42 8.41 -16.88
N MET A 49 5.41 8.29 -16.05
CA MET A 49 4.94 7.00 -15.52
C MET A 49 3.58 6.67 -16.13
N PHE A 50 3.42 5.43 -16.54
CA PHE A 50 2.15 4.88 -16.99
C PHE A 50 1.68 3.86 -15.97
N HIS A 51 0.43 3.99 -15.55
CA HIS A 51 -0.21 3.04 -14.65
C HIS A 51 -1.53 2.57 -15.27
N TYR A 52 -1.82 1.29 -15.14
CA TYR A 52 -3.10 0.73 -15.57
C TYR A 52 -4.15 0.92 -14.47
N ALA A 53 -5.28 1.53 -14.81
CA ALA A 53 -6.41 1.68 -13.92
C ALA A 53 -7.56 0.79 -14.41
N ALA A 54 -7.95 -0.19 -13.60
CA ALA A 54 -8.97 -1.18 -13.96
C ALA A 54 -10.40 -0.60 -14.02
N ASP A 55 -10.61 0.56 -13.41
CA ASP A 55 -11.89 1.26 -13.33
C ASP A 55 -12.14 2.23 -14.50
N MET A 56 -11.16 2.38 -15.38
CA MET A 56 -11.31 3.26 -16.56
C MET A 56 -11.77 2.47 -17.77
N THR A 57 -12.86 2.93 -18.39
CA THR A 57 -13.18 2.60 -19.79
C THR A 57 -12.10 3.18 -20.69
N LEU A 58 -11.90 2.61 -21.89
CA LEU A 58 -10.91 3.04 -22.87
C LEU A 58 -10.62 4.55 -22.84
N GLY A 59 -9.43 4.92 -22.40
CA GLY A 59 -9.02 6.30 -22.28
C GLY A 59 -7.65 6.44 -21.62
N MET A 60 -7.17 7.67 -21.56
CA MET A 60 -5.95 8.04 -20.87
C MET A 60 -6.24 9.28 -20.01
N ALA A 61 -5.95 9.21 -18.72
CA ALA A 61 -5.95 10.37 -17.82
C ALA A 61 -4.53 10.86 -17.63
N VAL A 62 -4.33 12.17 -17.67
CA VAL A 62 -3.06 12.82 -17.38
C VAL A 62 -3.24 13.71 -16.16
N HIS A 63 -2.40 13.52 -15.15
CA HIS A 63 -2.40 14.32 -13.94
C HIS A 63 -1.24 15.31 -13.93
N GLN A 64 -1.55 16.55 -13.59
CA GLN A 64 -0.54 17.54 -13.26
C GLN A 64 -0.39 17.61 -11.74
N GLY A 65 0.82 17.34 -11.24
CA GLY A 65 1.08 17.26 -9.80
C GLY A 65 0.96 15.84 -9.26
N GLN A 66 0.46 15.68 -8.04
CA GLN A 66 0.36 14.38 -7.38
C GLN A 66 -0.73 13.51 -8.03
N ALA A 67 -0.34 12.37 -8.57
CA ALA A 67 -1.23 11.44 -9.24
C ALA A 67 -1.77 10.33 -8.31
N SER A 68 -1.03 9.98 -7.26
CA SER A 68 -1.40 8.94 -6.30
C SER A 68 -1.01 9.32 -4.87
N SER A 69 -1.58 8.62 -3.90
CA SER A 69 -1.18 8.73 -2.50
C SER A 69 0.13 8.00 -2.24
N MET A 70 0.83 8.37 -1.17
CA MET A 70 1.91 7.57 -0.61
C MET A 70 1.32 6.35 0.10
N ILE A 71 1.95 5.19 -0.06
CA ILE A 71 1.55 3.95 0.59
C ILE A 71 2.52 3.66 1.73
N ASN A 72 1.98 3.48 2.94
CA ASN A 72 2.74 3.04 4.09
C ASN A 72 2.21 1.71 4.59
N SER A 73 3.07 0.72 4.74
CA SER A 73 2.73 -0.54 5.37
C SER A 73 2.69 -0.40 6.88
N MET A 74 1.71 -1.03 7.49
CA MET A 74 1.47 -1.00 8.93
C MET A 74 1.42 -2.43 9.46
N GLN A 75 2.09 -2.68 10.58
CA GLN A 75 1.95 -3.92 11.33
C GLN A 75 1.70 -3.59 12.80
N ILE A 76 0.65 -4.16 13.38
CA ILE A 76 0.26 -3.96 14.77
C ILE A 76 0.27 -5.31 15.48
N HIS A 77 1.04 -5.39 16.56
CA HIS A 77 1.08 -6.53 17.45
C HIS A 77 0.22 -6.24 18.67
N VAL A 78 -0.80 -7.06 18.91
CA VAL A 78 -1.64 -7.00 20.10
C VAL A 78 -1.25 -8.13 21.02
N HIS A 79 -0.77 -7.80 22.19
CA HIS A 79 -0.34 -8.75 23.21
C HIS A 79 -1.38 -8.86 24.31
N GLY A 80 -1.75 -10.07 24.64
CA GLY A 80 -2.63 -10.45 25.72
C GLY A 80 -1.97 -11.43 26.69
N LYS A 81 -2.79 -12.32 27.24
CA LYS A 81 -2.34 -13.37 28.14
C LYS A 81 -3.19 -14.62 27.94
N SER A 82 -2.56 -15.73 27.64
CA SER A 82 -3.23 -17.01 27.45
C SER A 82 -3.85 -17.53 28.74
N SER A 83 -5.04 -18.10 28.63
CA SER A 83 -5.71 -18.86 29.69
C SER A 83 -6.77 -19.79 29.04
N HIS A 84 -7.15 -20.84 29.77
CA HIS A 84 -8.28 -21.65 29.33
C HIS A 84 -9.59 -20.85 29.53
N TRP A 85 -10.57 -21.01 28.63
CA TRP A 85 -11.85 -20.27 28.71
C TRP A 85 -12.62 -20.49 30.02
N CYS A 86 -12.47 -21.64 30.68
CA CYS A 86 -13.07 -21.85 32.02
C CYS A 86 -12.39 -21.02 33.14
N GLU A 87 -11.24 -20.40 32.85
CA GLU A 87 -10.50 -19.51 33.74
C GLU A 87 -10.24 -18.14 33.03
N ALA A 88 -11.25 -17.63 32.33
CA ALA A 88 -11.11 -16.42 31.52
C ALA A 88 -10.68 -15.18 32.31
N ASP A 89 -11.03 -15.14 33.58
CA ASP A 89 -10.62 -14.09 34.53
C ASP A 89 -9.09 -13.99 34.74
N LYS A 90 -8.34 -15.05 34.40
CA LYS A 90 -6.88 -15.08 34.48
C LYS A 90 -6.18 -14.69 33.19
N GLY A 91 -6.92 -14.60 32.08
CA GLY A 91 -6.45 -14.28 30.74
C GLY A 91 -6.63 -12.81 30.37
N ILE A 92 -6.04 -12.43 29.23
CA ILE A 92 -6.27 -11.14 28.54
C ILE A 92 -6.45 -11.47 27.06
N ASP A 93 -7.65 -11.27 26.54
CA ASP A 93 -8.01 -11.68 25.19
C ASP A 93 -7.45 -10.72 24.12
N ALA A 94 -6.38 -11.17 23.45
CA ALA A 94 -5.77 -10.41 22.35
C ALA A 94 -6.67 -10.33 21.11
N ILE A 95 -7.54 -11.31 20.86
CA ILE A 95 -8.47 -11.27 19.72
C ILE A 95 -9.54 -10.19 19.97
N TYR A 96 -10.10 -10.14 21.17
CA TYR A 96 -11.05 -9.09 21.52
C TYR A 96 -10.40 -7.70 21.40
N ALA A 97 -9.21 -7.51 21.95
CA ALA A 97 -8.48 -6.24 21.86
C ALA A 97 -8.17 -5.87 20.39
N ALA A 98 -7.71 -6.83 19.58
CA ALA A 98 -7.45 -6.62 18.15
C ALA A 98 -8.72 -6.23 17.38
N SER A 99 -9.88 -6.79 17.72
CA SER A 99 -11.16 -6.43 17.10
C SER A 99 -11.50 -4.95 17.34
N GLN A 100 -11.19 -4.42 18.53
CA GLN A 100 -11.38 -2.99 18.84
C GLN A 100 -10.43 -2.10 18.03
N VAL A 101 -9.18 -2.54 17.80
CA VAL A 101 -8.22 -1.84 16.95
C VAL A 101 -8.71 -1.80 15.50
N VAL A 102 -9.22 -2.93 14.97
CA VAL A 102 -9.80 -2.99 13.61
C VAL A 102 -10.97 -2.02 13.47
N ASN A 103 -11.89 -1.98 14.45
CA ASN A 103 -13.01 -1.04 14.47
C ASN A 103 -12.53 0.41 14.52
N ALA A 104 -11.51 0.72 15.31
CA ALA A 104 -10.94 2.07 15.40
C ALA A 104 -10.32 2.52 14.07
N ILE A 105 -9.56 1.64 13.40
CA ILE A 105 -8.98 1.89 12.08
C ILE A 105 -10.07 2.13 11.04
N HIS A 106 -11.11 1.30 11.02
CA HIS A 106 -12.25 1.45 10.12
C HIS A 106 -12.95 2.81 10.33
N ASN A 107 -13.26 3.16 11.57
CA ASN A 107 -13.88 4.42 11.92
C ASN A 107 -13.00 5.64 11.55
N LEU A 108 -11.68 5.52 11.72
CA LEU A 108 -10.74 6.56 11.29
C LEU A 108 -10.80 6.76 9.77
N SER A 109 -10.75 5.68 9.00
CA SER A 109 -10.84 5.72 7.53
C SER A 109 -12.13 6.41 7.06
N GLU A 110 -13.28 6.02 7.65
CA GLU A 110 -14.59 6.56 7.29
C GLU A 110 -14.79 8.05 7.66
N ASN A 111 -14.14 8.52 8.70
CA ASN A 111 -14.42 9.85 9.27
C ASN A 111 -13.30 10.86 9.06
N PHE A 112 -12.08 10.42 8.66
CA PHE A 112 -10.94 11.32 8.52
C PHE A 112 -11.22 12.48 7.55
N GLY A 113 -11.74 12.19 6.36
CA GLY A 113 -12.06 13.23 5.38
C GLY A 113 -13.14 14.21 5.83
N LYS A 114 -14.08 13.75 6.67
CA LYS A 114 -15.13 14.61 7.25
C LYS A 114 -14.56 15.58 8.30
N GLN A 115 -13.57 15.11 9.08
CA GLN A 115 -12.90 15.88 10.12
C GLN A 115 -11.81 16.80 9.56
N HIS A 116 -11.21 16.41 8.42
CA HIS A 116 -10.08 17.09 7.79
C HIS A 116 -10.33 17.36 6.29
N PRO A 117 -11.30 18.23 5.94
CA PRO A 117 -11.74 18.41 4.54
C PRO A 117 -10.63 18.93 3.60
N ASN A 118 -9.57 19.51 4.15
CA ASN A 118 -8.44 20.04 3.39
C ASN A 118 -7.24 19.08 3.33
N ALA A 119 -7.29 17.92 3.97
CA ALA A 119 -6.18 16.99 4.04
C ALA A 119 -6.07 16.05 2.82
N GLY A 120 -6.99 16.16 1.86
CA GLY A 120 -7.09 15.24 0.74
C GLY A 120 -7.72 13.90 1.14
N LYS A 121 -7.63 12.92 0.23
CA LYS A 121 -8.16 11.57 0.49
C LYS A 121 -7.17 10.80 1.37
N TYR A 122 -7.64 10.36 2.52
CA TYR A 122 -6.90 9.48 3.42
C TYR A 122 -7.57 8.11 3.45
N ILE A 123 -6.79 7.07 3.23
CA ILE A 123 -7.26 5.69 3.25
C ILE A 123 -6.34 4.93 4.22
N ILE A 124 -6.95 4.26 5.19
CA ILE A 124 -6.25 3.35 6.09
C ILE A 124 -7.11 2.11 6.28
N GLY A 125 -6.50 0.95 6.31
CA GLY A 125 -7.24 -0.29 6.47
C GLY A 125 -6.40 -1.44 6.98
N THR A 126 -7.08 -2.42 7.60
CA THR A 126 -6.50 -3.69 7.99
C THR A 126 -6.75 -4.70 6.89
N GLY A 127 -5.69 -5.24 6.29
CA GLY A 127 -5.77 -6.24 5.21
C GLY A 127 -5.74 -7.66 5.72
N THR A 128 -5.03 -7.95 6.83
CA THR A 128 -4.98 -9.29 7.44
C THR A 128 -5.02 -9.23 8.95
N ILE A 129 -5.55 -10.30 9.56
CA ILE A 129 -5.56 -10.53 11.00
C ILE A 129 -5.19 -11.98 11.25
N HIS A 130 -4.21 -12.22 12.12
CA HIS A 130 -3.75 -13.57 12.49
C HIS A 130 -3.56 -13.66 13.99
N GLY A 131 -4.12 -14.68 14.62
CA GLY A 131 -3.95 -14.95 16.05
C GLY A 131 -4.84 -16.06 16.55
N GLY A 132 -4.47 -16.60 17.71
CA GLY A 132 -5.13 -17.74 18.33
C GLY A 132 -4.71 -19.08 17.72
N GLU A 133 -4.61 -20.11 18.55
CA GLU A 133 -4.20 -21.47 18.16
C GLU A 133 -5.32 -22.49 18.43
N TYR A 134 -6.03 -22.37 19.55
CA TYR A 134 -7.03 -23.32 20.00
C TYR A 134 -8.33 -22.63 20.36
N THR A 135 -9.46 -23.26 20.06
CA THR A 135 -10.80 -22.71 20.28
C THR A 135 -11.18 -22.59 21.76
N ASN A 136 -10.52 -23.33 22.65
CA ASN A 136 -10.75 -23.35 24.10
C ASN A 136 -9.68 -22.57 24.89
N ILE A 137 -8.78 -21.84 24.21
CA ILE A 137 -7.72 -21.04 24.84
C ILE A 137 -7.88 -19.58 24.40
N ILE A 138 -7.79 -18.67 25.35
CA ILE A 138 -7.72 -17.24 25.12
C ILE A 138 -6.41 -16.93 24.41
N ALA A 139 -6.46 -16.27 23.26
CA ALA A 139 -5.29 -15.88 22.49
C ALA A 139 -4.48 -14.82 23.23
N ASP A 140 -3.17 -15.00 23.30
CA ASP A 140 -2.24 -14.06 23.91
C ASP A 140 -1.53 -13.16 22.90
N HIS A 141 -1.70 -13.43 21.60
CA HIS A 141 -1.09 -12.62 20.57
C HIS A 141 -1.93 -12.59 19.28
N VAL A 142 -2.05 -11.39 18.70
CA VAL A 142 -2.64 -11.17 17.38
C VAL A 142 -1.75 -10.20 16.60
N VAL A 143 -1.59 -10.45 15.29
CA VAL A 143 -0.91 -9.58 14.36
C VAL A 143 -1.91 -9.06 13.34
N LEU A 144 -1.98 -7.74 13.20
CA LEU A 144 -2.73 -7.05 12.16
C LEU A 144 -1.73 -6.47 11.15
N ASN A 145 -1.98 -6.67 9.86
CA ASN A 145 -1.23 -5.98 8.81
C ASN A 145 -2.19 -5.16 7.98
N GLY A 146 -1.75 -3.98 7.57
CA GLY A 146 -2.55 -3.04 6.80
C GLY A 146 -1.70 -2.02 6.07
N ASN A 147 -2.40 -1.09 5.41
CA ASN A 147 -1.79 0.02 4.69
C ASN A 147 -2.53 1.33 4.99
N SER A 148 -1.80 2.44 4.82
CA SER A 148 -2.35 3.80 4.84
C SER A 148 -1.81 4.62 3.67
#